data_c75346ae5185d558723fd30c3b456441
#
_entry.id   c75346ae5185d558723fd30c3b456441
#
_cell.length_a   1.000
_cell.length_b   1.000
_cell.length_c   1.000
_cell.angle_alpha   90.00
_cell.angle_beta   90.00
_cell.angle_gamma   90.00
#
_symmetry.space_group_name_H-M   'P 1'
#
loop_
_entity.id
_entity.type
_entity.pdbx_description
1 polymer ?
#
loop_
_entity_poly.entity_id
_entity_poly.type
_entity_poly.pdbx_seq_one_letter_code
_entity_poly.pdbx_strand_id
1 'polypeptide(L)'
;MNKVFKVGLIGCGHIAETYFRAHKYFNNFKIIKCADVKSEAAKKCAKTYRIQAVSVNELLKDKRVEIILNLTPPKVHYQIAKKSLLNGKHVYSEKPLAINLKNGKELLKISKKKKLYLGNAPDTFLGG
;
A
#
# COMPACT_ATOMS: atom_id res chain seq x y z
N MET A 1 -15.48 -20.36 4.08
CA MET A 1 -15.18 -19.55 2.88
C MET A 1 -14.01 -18.62 3.14
N ASN A 2 -13.11 -18.57 2.19
CA ASN A 2 -11.94 -17.73 2.33
C ASN A 2 -12.29 -16.28 2.00
N LYS A 3 -11.93 -15.39 2.90
CA LYS A 3 -12.11 -13.96 2.66
C LYS A 3 -11.08 -13.48 1.64
N VAL A 4 -11.52 -12.65 0.70
CA VAL A 4 -10.64 -11.96 -0.24
C VAL A 4 -10.52 -10.50 0.20
N PHE A 5 -9.33 -10.10 0.64
CA PHE A 5 -9.07 -8.73 1.05
C PHE A 5 -8.97 -7.82 -0.16
N LYS A 6 -9.59 -6.66 -0.08
CA LYS A 6 -9.54 -5.66 -1.15
C LYS A 6 -8.44 -4.66 -0.85
N VAL A 7 -7.52 -4.53 -1.78
CA VAL A 7 -6.29 -3.77 -1.63
C VAL A 7 -6.29 -2.56 -2.54
N GLY A 8 -5.88 -1.42 -1.99
CA GLY A 8 -5.57 -0.23 -2.75
C GLY A 8 -4.06 -0.06 -2.82
N LEU A 9 -3.55 0.21 -4.01
CA LEU A 9 -2.12 0.36 -4.23
C LEU A 9 -1.79 1.84 -4.42
N ILE A 10 -0.84 2.35 -3.63
CA ILE A 10 -0.37 3.72 -3.77
C ILE A 10 1.10 3.70 -4.16
N GLY A 11 1.41 4.30 -5.32
CA GLY A 11 2.75 4.27 -5.90
C GLY A 11 2.82 3.29 -7.05
N CYS A 12 2.71 3.79 -8.28
CA CYS A 12 2.60 2.99 -9.50
C CYS A 12 3.92 2.90 -10.28
N GLY A 13 5.04 2.76 -9.55
CA GLY A 13 6.36 2.59 -10.16
C GLY A 13 6.68 1.14 -10.52
N HIS A 14 7.94 0.87 -10.76
CA HIS A 14 8.39 -0.47 -11.19
C HIS A 14 8.02 -1.60 -10.24
N ILE A 15 8.09 -1.34 -8.95
CA ILE A 15 7.85 -2.40 -7.95
C ILE A 15 6.40 -2.86 -7.96
N ALA A 16 5.47 -2.04 -8.45
CA ALA A 16 4.06 -2.40 -8.54
C ALA A 16 3.85 -3.67 -9.37
N GLU A 17 4.63 -3.86 -10.43
CA GLU A 17 4.53 -5.04 -11.27
C GLU A 17 4.74 -6.32 -10.46
N THR A 18 5.70 -6.32 -9.54
CA THR A 18 5.98 -7.48 -8.68
C THR A 18 4.75 -7.89 -7.89
N TYR A 19 4.03 -6.91 -7.34
CA TYR A 19 2.83 -7.20 -6.54
C TYR A 19 1.66 -7.65 -7.40
N PHE A 20 1.51 -7.11 -8.60
CA PHE A 20 0.48 -7.59 -9.52
C PHE A 20 0.76 -9.00 -10.01
N ARG A 21 2.02 -9.37 -10.16
CA ARG A 21 2.40 -10.75 -10.49
C ARG A 21 2.06 -11.70 -9.34
N ALA A 22 2.37 -11.28 -8.12
CA ALA A 22 2.07 -12.07 -6.93
C ALA A 22 0.56 -12.35 -6.81
N HIS A 23 -0.25 -11.40 -7.23
CA HIS A 23 -1.71 -11.53 -7.22
C HIS A 23 -2.21 -12.79 -7.96
N LYS A 24 -1.48 -13.23 -8.98
CA LYS A 24 -1.85 -14.44 -9.74
C LYS A 24 -1.68 -15.72 -8.94
N TYR A 25 -0.83 -15.70 -7.92
CA TYR A 25 -0.49 -16.88 -7.13
C TYR A 25 -1.22 -16.94 -5.79
N PHE A 26 -1.85 -15.86 -5.38
CA PHE A 26 -2.53 -15.77 -4.09
C PHE A 26 -3.99 -15.40 -4.30
N ASN A 27 -4.89 -16.21 -3.76
CA ASN A 27 -6.33 -16.02 -3.92
C ASN A 27 -6.97 -15.20 -2.81
N ASN A 28 -6.18 -14.80 -1.81
CA ASN A 28 -6.72 -14.17 -0.61
C ASN A 28 -6.72 -12.64 -0.66
N PHE A 29 -6.23 -12.03 -1.72
CA PHE A 29 -6.32 -10.58 -1.87
C PHE A 29 -6.53 -10.18 -3.33
N LYS A 30 -7.08 -9.00 -3.53
CA LYS A 30 -7.32 -8.44 -4.86
C LYS A 30 -7.03 -6.94 -4.84
N ILE A 31 -6.15 -6.50 -5.74
CA ILE A 31 -5.87 -5.08 -5.92
C ILE A 31 -6.98 -4.50 -6.80
N ILE A 32 -7.78 -3.60 -6.25
CA ILE A 32 -8.96 -3.06 -6.95
C ILE A 32 -8.79 -1.64 -7.45
N LYS A 33 -7.91 -0.87 -6.84
CA LYS A 33 -7.66 0.53 -7.21
C LYS A 33 -6.21 0.90 -7.01
N CYS A 34 -5.76 1.89 -7.78
CA CYS A 34 -4.43 2.44 -7.61
C CYS A 34 -4.44 3.97 -7.60
N ALA A 35 -3.42 4.55 -6.99
CA ALA A 35 -3.23 5.98 -6.95
C ALA A 35 -1.73 6.29 -7.03
N ASP A 36 -1.41 7.46 -7.57
CA ASP A 36 -0.04 7.97 -7.63
C ASP A 36 -0.11 9.49 -7.67
N VAL A 37 0.88 10.17 -7.11
CA VAL A 37 0.96 11.62 -7.20
C VAL A 37 1.04 12.07 -8.65
N LYS A 38 1.61 11.24 -9.51
CA LYS A 38 1.62 11.46 -10.97
C LYS A 38 0.41 10.75 -11.56
N SER A 39 -0.61 11.52 -11.92
CA SER A 39 -1.85 10.93 -12.45
C SER A 39 -1.63 10.05 -13.67
N GLU A 40 -0.65 10.39 -14.50
CA GLU A 40 -0.33 9.58 -15.69
C GLU A 40 0.19 8.19 -15.30
N ALA A 41 1.00 8.10 -14.24
CA ALA A 41 1.49 6.82 -13.75
C ALA A 41 0.33 5.96 -13.25
N ALA A 42 -0.61 6.55 -12.54
CA ALA A 42 -1.80 5.85 -12.04
C ALA A 42 -2.68 5.36 -13.20
N LYS A 43 -2.90 6.21 -14.20
CA LYS A 43 -3.70 5.85 -15.36
C LYS A 43 -3.09 4.70 -16.15
N LYS A 44 -1.77 4.74 -16.37
CA LYS A 44 -1.05 3.68 -17.06
C LYS A 44 -1.15 2.35 -16.30
N CYS A 45 -0.97 2.39 -15.01
CA CYS A 45 -1.10 1.23 -14.14
C CYS A 45 -2.51 0.65 -14.21
N ALA A 46 -3.52 1.52 -14.10
CA ALA A 46 -4.92 1.11 -14.16
C ALA A 46 -5.26 0.43 -15.49
N LYS A 47 -4.76 0.97 -16.59
CA LYS A 47 -4.99 0.40 -17.92
C LYS A 47 -4.31 -0.96 -18.07
N THR A 48 -3.05 -1.07 -17.62
CA THR A 48 -2.27 -2.30 -17.73
C THR A 48 -2.92 -3.45 -16.96
N TYR A 49 -3.41 -3.18 -15.75
CA TYR A 49 -3.91 -4.22 -14.85
C TYR A 49 -5.44 -4.24 -14.74
N ARG A 50 -6.13 -3.42 -15.53
CA ARG A 50 -7.61 -3.36 -15.60
C ARG A 50 -8.24 -3.07 -14.24
N ILE A 51 -7.70 -2.07 -13.56
CA ILE A 51 -8.24 -1.57 -12.30
C ILE A 51 -8.52 -0.07 -12.43
N GLN A 52 -9.09 0.53 -11.41
CA GLN A 52 -9.45 1.94 -11.43
C GLN A 52 -8.35 2.81 -10.84
N ALA A 53 -7.98 3.88 -11.55
CA ALA A 53 -7.08 4.91 -11.03
C ALA A 53 -7.91 6.00 -10.35
N VAL A 54 -7.53 6.34 -9.12
CA VAL A 54 -8.19 7.39 -8.33
C VAL A 54 -7.13 8.24 -7.64
N SER A 55 -7.56 9.33 -7.00
CA SER A 55 -6.63 10.12 -6.18
C SER A 55 -6.30 9.37 -4.88
N VAL A 56 -5.20 9.74 -4.25
CA VAL A 56 -4.84 9.15 -2.95
C VAL A 56 -5.98 9.35 -1.94
N ASN A 57 -6.55 10.55 -1.89
CA ASN A 57 -7.64 10.83 -0.96
C ASN A 57 -8.88 9.97 -1.22
N GLU A 58 -9.25 9.81 -2.48
CA GLU A 58 -10.39 8.96 -2.84
C GLU A 58 -10.12 7.51 -2.43
N LEU A 59 -8.90 7.03 -2.69
CA LEU A 59 -8.52 5.67 -2.33
C LEU A 59 -8.65 5.43 -0.82
N LEU A 60 -8.13 6.37 -0.03
CA LEU A 60 -8.13 6.24 1.43
C LEU A 60 -9.53 6.34 2.03
N LYS A 61 -10.46 7.00 1.35
CA LYS A 61 -11.85 7.12 1.80
C LYS A 61 -12.76 6.00 1.30
N ASP A 62 -12.28 5.17 0.40
CA ASP A 62 -13.09 4.07 -0.13
C ASP A 62 -13.26 2.99 0.92
N LYS A 63 -14.48 2.79 1.38
CA LYS A 63 -14.79 1.82 2.44
C LYS A 63 -14.56 0.37 2.01
N ARG A 64 -14.49 0.11 0.71
CA ARG A 64 -14.24 -1.24 0.21
C ARG A 64 -12.76 -1.62 0.30
N VAL A 65 -11.88 -0.62 0.34
CA VAL A 65 -10.44 -0.85 0.46
C VAL A 65 -10.10 -1.13 1.92
N GLU A 66 -9.54 -2.29 2.19
CA GLU A 66 -9.21 -2.73 3.55
C GLU A 66 -7.72 -2.58 3.86
N ILE A 67 -6.88 -2.77 2.84
CA ILE A 67 -5.43 -2.76 2.98
C ILE A 67 -4.85 -1.78 1.97
N ILE A 68 -3.91 -0.97 2.42
CA ILE A 68 -3.12 -0.11 1.53
C ILE A 68 -1.75 -0.74 1.32
N LEU A 69 -1.41 -0.96 0.07
CA LEU A 69 -0.09 -1.38 -0.34
C LEU A 69 0.70 -0.12 -0.69
N ASN A 70 1.63 0.24 0.19
CA ASN A 70 2.36 1.51 0.10
C ASN A 70 3.69 1.30 -0.63
N LEU A 71 3.70 1.61 -1.92
CA LEU A 71 4.85 1.47 -2.81
C LEU A 71 5.44 2.83 -3.21
N THR A 72 5.17 3.85 -2.40
CA THR A 72 5.68 5.19 -2.64
C THR A 72 7.19 5.26 -2.38
N PRO A 73 7.88 6.31 -2.87
CA PRO A 73 9.31 6.49 -2.55
C PRO A 73 9.56 6.62 -1.05
N PRO A 74 10.75 6.23 -0.56
CA PRO A 74 11.05 6.27 0.89
C PRO A 74 10.72 7.58 1.58
N LYS A 75 10.89 8.70 0.90
CA LYS A 75 10.63 10.02 1.48
C LYS A 75 9.18 10.23 1.90
N VAL A 76 8.24 9.53 1.27
CA VAL A 76 6.82 9.71 1.55
C VAL A 76 6.17 8.49 2.20
N HIS A 77 6.91 7.41 2.43
CA HIS A 77 6.39 6.19 3.06
C HIS A 77 5.65 6.48 4.35
N TYR A 78 6.29 7.23 5.24
CA TYR A 78 5.72 7.57 6.54
C TYR A 78 4.39 8.32 6.41
N GLN A 79 4.35 9.34 5.57
CA GLN A 79 3.14 10.16 5.42
C GLN A 79 1.98 9.35 4.89
N ILE A 80 2.22 8.53 3.89
CA ILE A 80 1.17 7.68 3.30
C ILE A 80 0.72 6.61 4.28
N ALA A 81 1.65 5.96 4.97
CA ALA A 81 1.32 4.96 5.98
C ALA A 81 0.48 5.58 7.09
N LYS A 82 0.87 6.75 7.57
CA LYS A 82 0.13 7.45 8.62
C LYS A 82 -1.28 7.79 8.20
N LYS A 83 -1.44 8.40 7.02
CA LYS A 83 -2.77 8.74 6.48
C LYS A 83 -3.63 7.50 6.31
N SER A 84 -3.03 6.42 5.84
CA SER A 84 -3.76 5.16 5.65
C SER A 84 -4.28 4.60 6.97
N LEU A 85 -3.42 4.54 7.98
CA LEU A 85 -3.83 4.08 9.31
C LEU A 85 -4.91 4.98 9.91
N LEU A 86 -4.77 6.30 9.75
CA LEU A 86 -5.76 7.24 10.26
C LEU A 86 -7.11 7.11 9.56
N ASN A 87 -7.13 6.57 8.35
CA ASN A 87 -8.36 6.27 7.62
C ASN A 87 -8.86 4.84 7.84
N GLY A 88 -8.32 4.16 8.84
CA GLY A 88 -8.79 2.82 9.23
C GLY A 88 -8.33 1.70 8.32
N LYS A 89 -7.24 1.90 7.59
CA LYS A 89 -6.71 0.90 6.68
C LYS A 89 -5.53 0.17 7.29
N HIS A 90 -5.46 -1.14 7.05
CA HIS A 90 -4.23 -1.88 7.28
C HIS A 90 -3.19 -1.42 6.26
N VAL A 91 -1.93 -1.48 6.60
CA VAL A 91 -0.86 -0.99 5.72
C VAL A 91 0.23 -2.04 5.57
N TYR A 92 0.65 -2.26 4.34
CA TYR A 92 1.86 -2.99 4.01
C TYR A 92 2.73 -2.08 3.16
N SER A 93 3.89 -1.71 3.69
CA SER A 93 4.80 -0.78 3.02
C SER A 93 6.03 -1.48 2.47
N GLU A 94 6.52 -1.01 1.33
CA GLU A 94 7.86 -1.35 0.88
C GLU A 94 8.88 -0.78 1.88
N LYS A 95 10.05 -1.36 1.91
CA LYS A 95 11.15 -0.91 2.78
C LYS A 95 11.71 0.43 2.30
N PRO A 96 12.18 1.28 3.18
CA PRO A 96 12.06 1.19 4.64
C PRO A 96 10.69 1.65 5.12
N LEU A 97 10.28 1.18 6.28
CA LEU A 97 8.99 1.59 6.87
C LEU A 97 8.95 3.11 7.07
N ALA A 98 10.02 3.65 7.60
CA ALA A 98 10.19 5.09 7.76
C ALA A 98 11.69 5.41 7.71
N ILE A 99 12.02 6.67 7.41
CA ILE A 99 13.41 7.11 7.30
C ILE A 99 14.07 7.21 8.66
N ASN A 100 13.32 7.56 9.70
CA ASN A 100 13.88 7.67 11.04
C ASN A 100 13.05 6.88 12.06
N LEU A 101 13.70 6.58 13.18
CA LEU A 101 13.12 5.73 14.23
C LEU A 101 11.88 6.36 14.85
N LYS A 102 11.89 7.68 15.04
CA LYS A 102 10.76 8.41 15.62
C LYS A 102 9.48 8.17 14.83
N ASN A 103 9.56 8.32 13.52
CA ASN A 103 8.40 8.11 12.64
C ASN A 103 7.94 6.66 12.63
N GLY A 104 8.88 5.72 12.65
CA GLY A 104 8.56 4.30 12.73
C GLY A 104 7.81 3.95 14.00
N LYS A 105 8.27 4.48 15.14
CA LYS A 105 7.61 4.29 16.44
C LYS A 105 6.21 4.88 16.45
N GLU A 106 6.04 6.06 15.85
CA GLU A 106 4.72 6.69 15.77
C GLU A 106 3.74 5.84 14.99
N LEU A 107 4.17 5.29 13.84
CA LEU A 107 3.32 4.41 13.04
C LEU A 107 2.89 3.18 13.83
N LEU A 108 3.82 2.56 14.55
CA LEU A 108 3.50 1.40 15.38
C LEU A 108 2.50 1.76 16.47
N LYS A 109 2.65 2.91 17.08
CA LYS A 109 1.72 3.39 18.12
C LYS A 109 0.32 3.58 17.57
N ILE A 110 0.20 4.21 16.40
CA ILE A 110 -1.10 4.43 15.75
C ILE A 110 -1.74 3.09 15.40
N SER A 111 -0.98 2.17 14.81
CA SER A 111 -1.50 0.87 14.40
C SER A 111 -2.05 0.09 15.59
N LYS A 112 -1.33 0.08 16.70
CA LYS A 112 -1.78 -0.60 17.93
C LYS A 112 -3.04 0.04 18.49
N LYS A 113 -3.07 1.37 18.57
CA LYS A 113 -4.22 2.10 19.10
C LYS A 113 -5.48 1.84 18.27
N LYS A 114 -5.35 1.78 16.96
CA LYS A 114 -6.47 1.55 16.06
C LYS A 114 -6.74 0.08 15.76
N LYS A 115 -5.94 -0.82 16.32
CA LYS A 115 -6.04 -2.27 16.07
C LYS A 115 -5.92 -2.63 14.61
N LEU A 116 -4.97 -1.99 13.93
CA LEU A 116 -4.68 -2.22 12.51
C LEU A 116 -3.32 -2.90 12.37
N TYR A 117 -3.20 -3.72 11.32
CA TYR A 117 -1.92 -4.35 10.99
C TYR A 117 -1.04 -3.39 10.21
N LEU A 118 0.24 -3.36 10.56
CA LEU A 118 1.26 -2.60 9.88
C LEU A 118 2.39 -3.56 9.54
N GLY A 119 2.51 -3.89 8.26
CA GLY A 119 3.56 -4.75 7.75
C GLY A 119 4.56 -3.97 6.92
N ASN A 120 5.76 -4.53 6.81
CA ASN A 120 6.83 -3.94 6.03
C ASN A 120 7.57 -5.03 5.28
N ALA A 121 7.89 -4.78 4.02
CA ALA A 121 8.66 -5.72 3.23
C ALA A 121 10.04 -5.91 3.86
N PRO A 122 10.55 -7.15 3.96
CA PRO A 122 11.87 -7.37 4.53
C PRO A 122 12.95 -6.87 3.59
N ASP A 123 14.08 -6.49 4.17
CA ASP A 123 15.25 -6.20 3.38
C ASP A 123 15.74 -7.50 2.73
N THR A 124 16.31 -7.38 1.53
CA THR A 124 16.89 -8.55 0.87
C THR A 124 18.26 -8.82 1.46
N PHE A 125 18.32 -9.79 2.38
CA PHE A 125 19.60 -10.12 3.03
C PHE A 125 20.23 -11.40 2.49
N LEU A 126 19.57 -12.07 1.57
CA LEU A 126 20.12 -13.26 0.93
C LEU A 126 20.66 -12.96 -0.47
N GLY A 127 21.42 -11.86 -0.57
CA GLY A 127 22.09 -11.49 -1.82
C GLY A 127 21.17 -10.96 -2.90
N GLY A 128 20.00 -10.57 -2.51
CA GLY A 128 19.03 -10.05 -3.48
C GLY A 128 19.19 -8.57 -3.68
#